data_ec82faa777b8a8d6e549093fe278d370
#
_entry.id   ec82faa777b8a8d6e549093fe278d370
#
_cell.length_a   1.000
_cell.length_b   1.000
_cell.length_c   1.000
_cell.angle_alpha   90.00
_cell.angle_beta   90.00
_cell.angle_gamma   90.00
#
_symmetry.space_group_name_H-M   'P 1'
#
loop_
_entity.id
_entity.type
_entity.pdbx_description
1 polymer ?
#
loop_
_entity_poly.entity_id
_entity_poly.type
_entity_poly.pdbx_seq_one_letter_code
_entity_poly.pdbx_strand_id
1 'polypeptide(L)'
;MSNKKHFQISQQAVEKLAVRFGTPLLVLSLDEIKKNYKVLKKYMPCVKIHYAIKANPHPEILRVMADMGSCFDVASDGEIRTLHDMGVDGGRLIYANPVKTGVGLETCRSCSVRKMTFDSASEIDKIKKQCPDATVLLRLRIDNSSAHVDLNKKFGAARENALALMQQAKEAGLDMAGIAFHVGSQTVSADPYLHALDIARELFEEAEAAGLKLRILDIGGGFPIPEPKVKFNLPEMLRQINARLD
;
A
#
# COMPACT_ATOMS: atom_id res chain seq x y z
N MET A 1 15.16 4.20 26.55
CA MET A 1 14.93 2.72 26.41
C MET A 1 13.45 2.46 26.61
N SER A 2 12.64 2.48 25.58
CA SER A 2 11.20 2.16 25.71
C SER A 2 11.03 0.67 25.43
N ASN A 3 10.93 -0.13 26.49
CA ASN A 3 10.47 -1.50 26.41
C ASN A 3 9.00 -1.46 25.96
N LYS A 4 8.74 -1.41 24.65
CA LYS A 4 7.39 -1.62 24.13
C LYS A 4 7.01 -3.03 24.52
N LYS A 5 6.15 -3.17 25.54
CA LYS A 5 5.52 -4.44 25.89
C LYS A 5 4.82 -4.95 24.62
N HIS A 6 5.33 -6.05 24.06
CA HIS A 6 4.58 -6.81 23.07
C HIS A 6 3.23 -7.20 23.67
N PHE A 7 2.24 -7.42 22.81
CA PHE A 7 0.99 -8.01 23.26
C PHE A 7 1.30 -9.24 24.12
N GLN A 8 0.85 -9.20 25.37
CA GLN A 8 1.04 -10.28 26.32
C GLN A 8 -0.34 -10.83 26.68
N ILE A 9 -0.45 -12.12 26.54
CA ILE A 9 -1.61 -12.87 27.02
C ILE A 9 -1.23 -13.57 28.32
N SER A 10 -2.10 -13.55 29.34
CA SER A 10 -1.83 -14.21 30.60
C SER A 10 -1.79 -15.74 30.44
N GLN A 11 -0.99 -16.42 31.25
CA GLN A 11 -0.90 -17.89 31.27
C GLN A 11 -2.30 -18.53 31.38
N GLN A 12 -3.13 -18.02 32.30
CA GLN A 12 -4.50 -18.52 32.50
C GLN A 12 -5.38 -18.34 31.21
N ALA A 13 -5.21 -17.24 30.44
CA ALA A 13 -5.93 -17.07 29.21
C ALA A 13 -5.43 -18.01 28.10
N VAL A 14 -4.11 -18.25 28.03
CA VAL A 14 -3.53 -19.26 27.12
C VAL A 14 -4.12 -20.64 27.38
N GLU A 15 -4.14 -21.07 28.62
CA GLU A 15 -4.70 -22.35 29.01
C GLU A 15 -6.18 -22.49 28.65
N LYS A 16 -6.99 -21.48 28.96
CA LYS A 16 -8.42 -21.46 28.59
C LYS A 16 -8.63 -21.56 27.08
N LEU A 17 -7.83 -20.83 26.31
CA LEU A 17 -7.91 -20.84 24.84
C LEU A 17 -7.49 -22.20 24.29
N ALA A 18 -6.40 -22.78 24.80
CA ALA A 18 -5.93 -24.09 24.39
C ALA A 18 -6.94 -25.19 24.69
N VAL A 19 -7.60 -25.16 25.87
CA VAL A 19 -8.68 -26.10 26.21
C VAL A 19 -9.88 -25.94 25.30
N ARG A 20 -10.24 -24.69 24.98
CA ARG A 20 -11.45 -24.39 24.16
C ARG A 20 -11.27 -24.69 22.68
N PHE A 21 -10.11 -24.39 22.11
CA PHE A 21 -9.87 -24.41 20.66
C PHE A 21 -8.81 -25.45 20.23
N GLY A 22 -8.13 -26.09 21.16
CA GLY A 22 -7.03 -27.01 20.85
C GLY A 22 -5.70 -26.29 20.57
N THR A 23 -4.69 -27.09 20.22
CA THR A 23 -3.35 -26.63 19.81
C THR A 23 -2.92 -27.38 18.56
N PRO A 24 -2.10 -26.75 17.66
CA PRO A 24 -1.53 -25.41 17.76
C PRO A 24 -2.59 -24.31 17.55
N LEU A 25 -2.43 -23.17 18.23
CA LEU A 25 -3.37 -22.05 18.19
C LEU A 25 -2.63 -20.73 17.93
N LEU A 26 -3.07 -19.99 16.92
CA LEU A 26 -2.62 -18.62 16.66
C LEU A 26 -3.62 -17.63 17.29
N VAL A 27 -3.13 -16.77 18.18
CA VAL A 27 -3.94 -15.74 18.84
C VAL A 27 -3.65 -14.37 18.24
N LEU A 28 -4.71 -13.69 17.79
CA LEU A 28 -4.64 -12.35 17.20
C LEU A 28 -5.29 -11.33 18.15
N SER A 29 -4.61 -10.19 18.37
CA SER A 29 -5.15 -9.07 19.13
C SER A 29 -5.67 -7.97 18.21
N LEU A 30 -6.98 -7.79 18.15
CA LEU A 30 -7.61 -6.69 17.42
C LEU A 30 -7.26 -5.32 18.02
N ASP A 31 -7.00 -5.25 19.32
CA ASP A 31 -6.62 -3.99 19.98
C ASP A 31 -5.21 -3.54 19.58
N GLU A 32 -4.27 -4.46 19.38
CA GLU A 32 -2.96 -4.10 18.84
C GLU A 32 -3.04 -3.62 17.38
N ILE A 33 -3.94 -4.17 16.58
CA ILE A 33 -4.20 -3.68 15.21
C ILE A 33 -4.73 -2.24 15.26
N LYS A 34 -5.75 -1.98 16.08
CA LYS A 34 -6.30 -0.63 16.28
C LYS A 34 -5.24 0.36 16.76
N LYS A 35 -4.38 -0.06 17.67
CA LYS A 35 -3.29 0.76 18.21
C LYS A 35 -2.27 1.12 17.13
N ASN A 36 -1.87 0.16 16.31
CA ASN A 36 -0.92 0.38 15.22
C ASN A 36 -1.50 1.35 14.18
N TYR A 37 -2.76 1.19 13.79
CA TYR A 37 -3.46 2.13 12.92
C TYR A 37 -3.45 3.56 13.49
N LYS A 38 -3.79 3.72 14.80
CA LYS A 38 -3.77 5.02 15.48
C LYS A 38 -2.37 5.64 15.52
N VAL A 39 -1.31 4.83 15.63
CA VAL A 39 0.08 5.32 15.57
C VAL A 39 0.37 5.93 14.21
N LEU A 40 0.03 5.25 13.12
CA LEU A 40 0.20 5.78 11.76
C LEU A 40 -0.58 7.10 11.59
N LYS A 41 -1.86 7.14 11.95
CA LYS A 41 -2.69 8.36 11.86
C LYS A 41 -2.17 9.51 12.71
N LYS A 42 -1.55 9.22 13.87
CA LYS A 42 -0.97 10.24 14.75
C LYS A 42 0.24 10.93 14.13
N TYR A 43 1.13 10.16 13.49
CA TYR A 43 2.40 10.69 12.97
C TYR A 43 2.36 11.05 11.49
N MET A 44 1.31 10.64 10.77
CA MET A 44 1.06 10.97 9.38
C MET A 44 -0.43 11.34 9.20
N PRO A 45 -0.88 12.48 9.78
CA PRO A 45 -2.30 12.82 9.87
C PRO A 45 -2.97 13.07 8.52
N CYS A 46 -2.24 13.63 7.56
CA CYS A 46 -2.74 13.95 6.21
C CYS A 46 -2.74 12.76 5.25
N VAL A 47 -2.11 11.64 5.65
CA VAL A 47 -2.01 10.44 4.81
C VAL A 47 -3.24 9.55 4.96
N LYS A 48 -3.78 9.09 3.83
CA LYS A 48 -4.80 8.03 3.79
C LYS A 48 -4.11 6.68 3.91
N ILE A 49 -4.50 5.91 4.94
CA ILE A 49 -3.95 4.57 5.15
C ILE A 49 -4.73 3.59 4.28
N HIS A 50 -4.01 2.82 3.47
CA HIS A 50 -4.53 1.69 2.71
C HIS A 50 -3.98 0.39 3.30
N TYR A 51 -4.84 -0.42 3.90
CA TYR A 51 -4.43 -1.70 4.44
C TYR A 51 -4.23 -2.71 3.30
N ALA A 52 -3.01 -3.24 3.18
CA ALA A 52 -2.71 -4.28 2.20
C ALA A 52 -3.27 -5.62 2.65
N ILE A 53 -4.30 -6.13 1.98
CA ILE A 53 -5.02 -7.36 2.35
C ILE A 53 -4.08 -8.58 2.39
N LYS A 54 -3.12 -8.64 1.48
CA LYS A 54 -2.11 -9.72 1.43
C LYS A 54 -1.35 -9.92 2.75
N ALA A 55 -1.31 -8.91 3.63
CA ALA A 55 -0.66 -9.03 4.94
C ALA A 55 -1.43 -9.99 5.85
N ASN A 56 -2.74 -9.87 5.93
CA ASN A 56 -3.62 -10.83 6.59
C ASN A 56 -5.08 -10.59 6.16
N PRO A 57 -5.69 -11.49 5.38
CA PRO A 57 -7.05 -11.33 4.84
C PRO A 57 -8.15 -11.77 5.82
N HIS A 58 -7.84 -11.99 7.10
CA HIS A 58 -8.83 -12.48 8.06
C HIS A 58 -10.02 -11.51 8.17
N PRO A 59 -11.29 -11.97 8.04
CA PRO A 59 -12.46 -11.10 7.99
C PRO A 59 -12.58 -10.13 9.18
N GLU A 60 -12.24 -10.56 10.40
CA GLU A 60 -12.28 -9.69 11.58
C GLU A 60 -11.27 -8.55 11.52
N ILE A 61 -10.09 -8.78 10.92
CA ILE A 61 -9.10 -7.71 10.67
C ILE A 61 -9.67 -6.71 9.67
N LEU A 62 -10.19 -7.21 8.55
CA LEU A 62 -10.73 -6.36 7.49
C LEU A 62 -11.89 -5.52 8.01
N ARG A 63 -12.78 -6.11 8.84
CA ARG A 63 -13.89 -5.39 9.48
C ARG A 63 -13.37 -4.27 10.39
N VAL A 64 -12.44 -4.59 11.30
CA VAL A 64 -11.84 -3.59 12.19
C VAL A 64 -11.18 -2.47 11.40
N MET A 65 -10.43 -2.78 10.33
CA MET A 65 -9.81 -1.75 9.49
C MET A 65 -10.85 -0.91 8.76
N ALA A 66 -11.92 -1.53 8.24
CA ALA A 66 -13.02 -0.82 7.58
C ALA A 66 -13.72 0.15 8.54
N ASP A 67 -14.03 -0.30 9.77
CA ASP A 67 -14.68 0.49 10.83
C ASP A 67 -13.81 1.66 11.30
N MET A 68 -12.49 1.50 11.27
CA MET A 68 -11.54 2.58 11.58
C MET A 68 -11.36 3.59 10.44
N GLY A 69 -12.04 3.40 9.29
CA GLY A 69 -11.95 4.29 8.14
C GLY A 69 -10.73 4.05 7.24
N SER A 70 -10.06 2.89 7.36
CA SER A 70 -8.99 2.52 6.43
C SER A 70 -9.51 2.37 5.01
N CYS A 71 -8.69 2.75 4.03
CA CYS A 71 -8.79 2.26 2.67
C CYS A 71 -8.06 0.92 2.55
N PHE A 72 -8.04 0.32 1.34
CA PHE A 72 -7.46 -0.99 1.13
C PHE A 72 -6.61 -1.03 -0.14
N ASP A 73 -5.46 -1.71 -0.04
CA ASP A 73 -4.60 -2.11 -1.15
C ASP A 73 -4.95 -3.57 -1.48
N VAL A 74 -5.39 -3.79 -2.71
CA VAL A 74 -5.75 -5.10 -3.25
C VAL A 74 -4.83 -5.48 -4.41
N ALA A 75 -4.50 -6.76 -4.50
CA ALA A 75 -3.60 -7.30 -5.51
C ALA A 75 -4.24 -8.36 -6.41
N SER A 76 -5.51 -8.72 -6.20
CA SER A 76 -6.25 -9.73 -6.96
C SER A 76 -7.75 -9.46 -6.99
N ASP A 77 -8.44 -10.09 -7.93
CA ASP A 77 -9.90 -10.09 -8.01
C ASP A 77 -10.56 -10.75 -6.78
N GLY A 78 -9.94 -11.79 -6.23
CA GLY A 78 -10.41 -12.43 -4.99
C GLY A 78 -10.42 -11.48 -3.81
N GLU A 79 -9.37 -10.64 -3.65
CA GLU A 79 -9.32 -9.62 -2.59
C GLU A 79 -10.38 -8.52 -2.80
N ILE A 80 -10.61 -8.10 -4.04
CA ILE A 80 -11.66 -7.14 -4.38
C ILE A 80 -13.04 -7.70 -4.00
N ARG A 81 -13.35 -8.94 -4.40
CA ARG A 81 -14.61 -9.60 -4.08
C ARG A 81 -14.82 -9.73 -2.57
N THR A 82 -13.78 -10.14 -1.83
CA THR A 82 -13.84 -10.25 -0.37
C THR A 82 -14.28 -8.94 0.28
N LEU A 83 -13.71 -7.81 -0.11
CA LEU A 83 -14.10 -6.51 0.43
C LEU A 83 -15.47 -6.05 -0.05
N HIS A 84 -15.81 -6.31 -1.31
CA HIS A 84 -17.12 -5.99 -1.88
C HIS A 84 -18.24 -6.73 -1.13
N ASP A 85 -18.06 -8.03 -0.88
CA ASP A 85 -19.02 -8.87 -0.15
C ASP A 85 -19.17 -8.43 1.32
N MET A 86 -18.14 -7.77 1.88
CA MET A 86 -18.20 -7.12 3.20
C MET A 86 -18.86 -5.74 3.17
N GLY A 87 -19.29 -5.23 2.01
CA GLY A 87 -19.93 -3.92 1.85
C GLY A 87 -18.94 -2.75 1.81
N VAL A 88 -17.65 -2.99 1.54
CA VAL A 88 -16.67 -1.92 1.40
C VAL A 88 -16.81 -1.29 0.02
N ASP A 89 -16.99 0.04 -0.01
CA ASP A 89 -17.10 0.81 -1.25
C ASP A 89 -15.82 0.73 -2.10
N GLY A 90 -15.99 0.52 -3.42
CA GLY A 90 -14.86 0.40 -4.36
C GLY A 90 -13.97 1.65 -4.43
N GLY A 91 -14.51 2.83 -4.11
CA GLY A 91 -13.74 4.08 -4.02
C GLY A 91 -12.70 4.07 -2.89
N ARG A 92 -12.82 3.16 -1.91
CA ARG A 92 -11.84 2.95 -0.83
C ARG A 92 -10.72 1.99 -1.21
N LEU A 93 -10.76 1.39 -2.41
CA LEU A 93 -9.79 0.42 -2.88
C LEU A 93 -8.82 1.03 -3.89
N ILE A 94 -7.59 0.53 -3.89
CA ILE A 94 -6.61 0.70 -4.95
C ILE A 94 -6.11 -0.67 -5.38
N TYR A 95 -6.13 -0.97 -6.69
CA TYR A 95 -5.54 -2.19 -7.22
C TYR A 95 -4.05 -1.94 -7.47
N ALA A 96 -3.23 -2.20 -6.45
CA ALA A 96 -1.81 -1.83 -6.46
C ALA A 96 -0.88 -2.86 -7.13
N ASN A 97 -1.41 -3.96 -7.66
CA ASN A 97 -0.62 -4.86 -8.52
C ASN A 97 -0.49 -4.23 -9.92
N PRO A 98 0.74 -3.90 -10.39
CA PRO A 98 0.90 -3.24 -11.69
C PRO A 98 0.56 -4.14 -12.88
N VAL A 99 0.47 -5.46 -12.70
CA VAL A 99 0.07 -6.42 -13.72
C VAL A 99 -1.26 -7.06 -13.34
N LYS A 100 -2.33 -6.72 -14.06
CA LYS A 100 -3.69 -7.21 -13.78
C LYS A 100 -4.14 -8.25 -14.81
N THR A 101 -4.89 -9.25 -14.36
CA THR A 101 -5.58 -10.18 -15.26
C THR A 101 -6.82 -9.53 -15.88
N GLY A 102 -7.31 -10.08 -17.00
CA GLY A 102 -8.59 -9.61 -17.58
C GLY A 102 -9.75 -9.76 -16.60
N VAL A 103 -9.81 -10.87 -15.86
CA VAL A 103 -10.81 -11.09 -14.80
C VAL A 103 -10.67 -10.05 -13.69
N GLY A 104 -9.44 -9.71 -13.29
CA GLY A 104 -9.19 -8.68 -12.30
C GLY A 104 -9.73 -7.31 -12.71
N LEU A 105 -9.53 -6.90 -13.97
CA LEU A 105 -10.07 -5.65 -14.50
C LEU A 105 -11.61 -5.67 -14.62
N GLU A 106 -12.19 -6.78 -15.03
CA GLU A 106 -13.65 -6.95 -15.04
C GLU A 106 -14.25 -6.83 -13.63
N THR A 107 -13.58 -7.44 -12.64
CA THR A 107 -13.96 -7.31 -11.23
C THR A 107 -13.81 -5.88 -10.73
N CYS A 108 -12.75 -5.16 -11.11
CA CYS A 108 -12.62 -3.72 -10.82
C CYS A 108 -13.83 -2.94 -11.32
N ARG A 109 -14.24 -3.16 -12.56
CA ARG A 109 -15.40 -2.48 -13.17
C ARG A 109 -16.69 -2.81 -12.43
N SER A 110 -16.96 -4.09 -12.16
CA SER A 110 -18.20 -4.53 -11.49
C SER A 110 -18.30 -4.08 -10.04
N CYS A 111 -17.16 -3.96 -9.33
CA CYS A 111 -17.07 -3.51 -7.94
C CYS A 111 -16.70 -2.02 -7.79
N SER A 112 -16.74 -1.24 -8.89
CA SER A 112 -16.45 0.21 -8.89
C SER A 112 -15.05 0.58 -8.37
N VAL A 113 -14.05 -0.30 -8.54
CA VAL A 113 -12.65 -0.02 -8.19
C VAL A 113 -12.00 0.71 -9.36
N ARG A 114 -11.74 1.99 -9.20
CA ARG A 114 -11.21 2.85 -10.28
C ARG A 114 -9.73 3.16 -10.17
N LYS A 115 -9.16 3.16 -8.95
CA LYS A 115 -7.75 3.45 -8.74
C LYS A 115 -6.91 2.20 -8.95
N MET A 116 -5.89 2.29 -9.82
CA MET A 116 -4.99 1.16 -10.08
C MET A 116 -3.61 1.61 -10.52
N THR A 117 -2.61 0.77 -10.24
CA THR A 117 -1.22 1.04 -10.66
C THR A 117 -0.90 0.38 -11.99
N PHE A 118 0.07 0.93 -12.71
CA PHE A 118 0.67 0.34 -13.92
C PHE A 118 2.17 0.64 -13.97
N ASP A 119 2.94 -0.11 -14.77
CA ASP A 119 4.38 0.10 -14.96
C ASP A 119 4.87 -0.18 -16.39
N SER A 120 3.96 -0.39 -17.33
CA SER A 120 4.29 -0.71 -18.72
C SER A 120 3.22 -0.22 -19.70
N ALA A 121 3.62 -0.02 -20.97
CA ALA A 121 2.73 0.37 -22.05
C ALA A 121 1.63 -0.66 -22.29
N SER A 122 1.96 -1.94 -22.28
CA SER A 122 0.98 -3.01 -22.48
C SER A 122 -0.11 -3.05 -21.39
N GLU A 123 0.21 -2.60 -20.17
CA GLU A 123 -0.79 -2.48 -19.12
C GLU A 123 -1.71 -1.28 -19.34
N ILE A 124 -1.19 -0.16 -19.88
CA ILE A 124 -2.01 1.01 -20.28
C ILE A 124 -3.08 0.58 -21.28
N ASP A 125 -2.69 -0.12 -22.35
CA ASP A 125 -3.62 -0.60 -23.39
C ASP A 125 -4.70 -1.52 -22.81
N LYS A 126 -4.30 -2.42 -21.93
CA LYS A 126 -5.21 -3.36 -21.27
C LYS A 126 -6.20 -2.66 -20.34
N ILE A 127 -5.73 -1.72 -19.52
CA ILE A 127 -6.58 -0.91 -18.65
C ILE A 127 -7.55 -0.07 -19.50
N LYS A 128 -7.05 0.61 -20.52
CA LYS A 128 -7.90 1.44 -21.40
C LYS A 128 -9.02 0.65 -22.04
N LYS A 129 -8.72 -0.56 -22.49
CA LYS A 129 -9.72 -1.44 -23.12
C LYS A 129 -10.83 -1.89 -22.17
N GLN A 130 -10.51 -2.16 -20.90
CA GLN A 130 -11.44 -2.80 -19.97
C GLN A 130 -12.01 -1.84 -18.90
N CYS A 131 -11.23 -0.81 -18.52
CA CYS A 131 -11.58 0.18 -17.50
C CYS A 131 -11.24 1.58 -17.99
N PRO A 132 -11.90 2.10 -19.02
CA PRO A 132 -11.52 3.38 -19.68
C PRO A 132 -11.65 4.60 -18.77
N ASP A 133 -12.38 4.49 -17.67
CA ASP A 133 -12.57 5.50 -16.63
C ASP A 133 -11.65 5.32 -15.40
N ALA A 134 -10.61 4.50 -15.55
CA ALA A 134 -9.67 4.25 -14.47
C ALA A 134 -8.82 5.48 -14.16
N THR A 135 -8.61 5.71 -12.87
CA THR A 135 -7.59 6.61 -12.31
C THR A 135 -6.31 5.82 -12.11
N VAL A 136 -5.26 6.18 -12.84
CA VAL A 136 -4.03 5.37 -12.87
C VAL A 136 -2.86 6.08 -12.20
N LEU A 137 -2.04 5.29 -11.51
CA LEU A 137 -0.78 5.71 -10.88
C LEU A 137 0.36 4.91 -11.50
N LEU A 138 1.41 5.60 -11.92
CA LEU A 138 2.63 4.94 -12.37
C LEU A 138 3.34 4.30 -11.19
N ARG A 139 3.55 2.99 -11.23
CA ARG A 139 4.43 2.30 -10.26
C ARG A 139 5.88 2.58 -10.64
N LEU A 140 6.58 3.34 -9.80
CA LEU A 140 7.99 3.66 -9.97
C LEU A 140 8.85 2.60 -9.29
N ARG A 141 9.93 2.19 -9.95
CA ARG A 141 10.98 1.37 -9.34
C ARG A 141 11.91 2.26 -8.53
N ILE A 142 12.05 1.95 -7.25
CA ILE A 142 12.99 2.60 -6.35
C ILE A 142 14.08 1.60 -6.00
N ASP A 143 15.33 1.93 -6.31
CA ASP A 143 16.43 1.07 -5.93
C ASP A 143 16.62 1.10 -4.40
N ASN A 144 16.53 -0.04 -3.78
CA ASN A 144 16.75 -0.21 -2.35
C ASN A 144 17.51 -1.52 -2.11
N SER A 145 18.80 -1.50 -2.39
CA SER A 145 19.72 -2.62 -2.17
C SER A 145 19.86 -3.00 -0.68
N SER A 146 19.35 -2.18 0.25
CA SER A 146 19.39 -2.42 1.70
C SER A 146 18.14 -3.11 2.26
N ALA A 147 17.10 -3.35 1.46
CA ALA A 147 15.91 -4.04 1.92
C ALA A 147 16.12 -5.56 2.03
N HIS A 148 15.53 -6.19 3.05
CA HIS A 148 15.58 -7.66 3.20
C HIS A 148 14.96 -8.41 1.99
N VAL A 149 14.01 -7.78 1.29
CA VAL A 149 13.42 -8.29 0.05
C VAL A 149 13.44 -7.18 -0.99
N ASP A 150 14.36 -7.30 -1.95
CA ASP A 150 14.44 -6.40 -3.10
C ASP A 150 13.30 -6.71 -4.08
N LEU A 151 12.25 -5.88 -4.06
CA LEU A 151 11.12 -5.96 -4.98
C LEU A 151 11.37 -5.27 -6.33
N ASN A 152 12.49 -4.56 -6.46
CA ASN A 152 12.81 -3.74 -7.64
C ASN A 152 13.12 -4.57 -8.90
N LYS A 153 13.42 -5.85 -8.71
CA LYS A 153 13.64 -6.80 -9.83
C LYS A 153 12.36 -7.30 -10.48
N LYS A 154 11.19 -7.04 -9.87
CA LYS A 154 9.91 -7.58 -10.35
C LYS A 154 8.99 -6.52 -10.94
N PHE A 155 8.91 -5.34 -10.33
CA PHE A 155 7.89 -4.35 -10.63
C PHE A 155 8.46 -2.93 -10.66
N GLY A 156 7.77 -2.09 -11.42
CA GLY A 156 8.00 -0.67 -11.49
C GLY A 156 8.77 -0.24 -12.73
N ALA A 157 8.32 0.86 -13.31
CA ALA A 157 9.00 1.52 -14.41
C ALA A 157 10.32 2.12 -13.95
N ALA A 158 11.32 2.08 -14.80
CA ALA A 158 12.57 2.79 -14.58
C ALA A 158 12.32 4.32 -14.61
N ARG A 159 13.09 5.09 -13.82
CA ARG A 159 12.97 6.55 -13.72
C ARG A 159 12.99 7.22 -15.09
N GLU A 160 13.88 6.75 -15.95
CA GLU A 160 14.11 7.29 -17.30
C GLU A 160 12.89 7.16 -18.21
N ASN A 161 12.05 6.16 -17.98
CA ASN A 161 10.85 5.88 -18.78
C ASN A 161 9.56 6.44 -18.14
N ALA A 162 9.65 6.97 -16.93
CA ALA A 162 8.49 7.34 -16.14
C ALA A 162 7.62 8.41 -16.81
N LEU A 163 8.23 9.51 -17.24
CA LEU A 163 7.50 10.61 -17.88
C LEU A 163 6.82 10.16 -19.18
N ALA A 164 7.53 9.39 -20.03
CA ALA A 164 6.99 8.89 -21.29
C ALA A 164 5.78 7.97 -21.07
N LEU A 165 5.83 7.08 -20.07
CA LEU A 165 4.70 6.21 -19.72
C LEU A 165 3.50 7.01 -19.17
N MET A 166 3.75 8.05 -18.37
CA MET A 166 2.68 8.91 -17.87
C MET A 166 2.00 9.68 -19.01
N GLN A 167 2.78 10.21 -19.98
CA GLN A 167 2.26 10.86 -21.18
C GLN A 167 1.43 9.90 -22.02
N GLN A 168 1.92 8.68 -22.25
CA GLN A 168 1.20 7.64 -22.98
C GLN A 168 -0.14 7.29 -22.31
N ALA A 169 -0.18 7.17 -20.98
CA ALA A 169 -1.43 6.91 -20.25
C ALA A 169 -2.44 8.04 -20.44
N LYS A 170 -1.99 9.32 -20.42
CA LYS A 170 -2.83 10.49 -20.70
C LYS A 170 -3.32 10.51 -22.14
N GLU A 171 -2.45 10.26 -23.11
CA GLU A 171 -2.79 10.20 -24.54
C GLU A 171 -3.79 9.09 -24.84
N ALA A 172 -3.67 7.95 -24.15
CA ALA A 172 -4.68 6.88 -24.18
C ALA A 172 -6.04 7.32 -23.59
N GLY A 173 -6.12 8.49 -22.95
CA GLY A 173 -7.34 9.04 -22.34
C GLY A 173 -7.68 8.39 -21.00
N LEU A 174 -6.68 7.91 -20.24
CA LEU A 174 -6.81 7.52 -18.85
C LEU A 174 -6.61 8.74 -17.92
N ASP A 175 -7.21 8.71 -16.75
CA ASP A 175 -6.98 9.70 -15.70
C ASP A 175 -5.62 9.45 -15.04
N MET A 176 -4.54 9.98 -15.62
CA MET A 176 -3.19 9.89 -15.08
C MET A 176 -3.06 10.75 -13.82
N ALA A 177 -3.17 10.16 -12.66
CA ALA A 177 -3.37 10.88 -11.40
C ALA A 177 -2.14 10.97 -10.51
N GLY A 178 -1.14 10.12 -10.68
CA GLY A 178 -0.04 10.15 -9.73
C GLY A 178 0.99 9.04 -9.86
N ILE A 179 1.80 8.95 -8.85
CA ILE A 179 2.93 8.00 -8.76
C ILE A 179 2.72 7.10 -7.55
N ALA A 180 3.12 5.85 -7.67
CA ALA A 180 3.21 4.90 -6.56
C ALA A 180 4.63 4.32 -6.49
N PHE A 181 5.14 4.08 -5.30
CA PHE A 181 6.39 3.35 -5.12
C PHE A 181 6.34 2.41 -3.91
N HIS A 182 7.34 1.57 -3.76
CA HIS A 182 7.48 0.72 -2.58
C HIS A 182 8.97 0.50 -2.29
N VAL A 183 9.41 0.86 -1.10
CA VAL A 183 10.82 0.84 -0.70
C VAL A 183 11.34 -0.52 -0.23
N GLY A 184 10.51 -1.57 -0.27
CA GLY A 184 10.86 -2.90 0.22
C GLY A 184 10.26 -3.21 1.60
N SER A 185 10.28 -4.49 1.99
CA SER A 185 9.71 -4.95 3.27
C SER A 185 10.70 -4.79 4.41
N GLN A 186 10.19 -4.54 5.64
CA GLN A 186 10.99 -4.39 6.86
C GLN A 186 12.09 -3.31 6.75
N THR A 187 11.72 -2.17 6.16
CA THR A 187 12.61 -1.00 6.03
C THR A 187 12.72 -0.30 7.38
N VAL A 188 13.91 -0.30 7.98
CA VAL A 188 14.15 0.11 9.37
C VAL A 188 14.60 1.55 9.55
N SER A 189 14.87 2.29 8.45
CA SER A 189 15.19 3.71 8.44
C SER A 189 14.26 4.50 7.53
N ALA A 190 14.21 5.83 7.69
CA ALA A 190 13.47 6.71 6.80
C ALA A 190 14.17 6.94 5.44
N ASP A 191 15.50 6.75 5.36
CA ASP A 191 16.29 7.16 4.21
C ASP A 191 15.79 6.64 2.86
N PRO A 192 15.37 5.36 2.70
CA PRO A 192 14.81 4.89 1.45
C PRO A 192 13.52 5.60 1.04
N TYR A 193 12.68 5.97 2.02
CA TYR A 193 11.48 6.76 1.74
C TYR A 193 11.83 8.19 1.35
N LEU A 194 12.77 8.83 2.05
CA LEU A 194 13.20 10.19 1.74
C LEU A 194 13.80 10.28 0.33
N HIS A 195 14.65 9.33 -0.03
CA HIS A 195 15.20 9.21 -1.39
C HIS A 195 14.08 9.03 -2.44
N ALA A 196 13.12 8.12 -2.18
CA ALA A 196 12.00 7.89 -3.09
C ALA A 196 11.10 9.13 -3.23
N LEU A 197 10.91 9.88 -2.15
CA LEU A 197 10.15 11.13 -2.15
C LEU A 197 10.85 12.23 -2.96
N ASP A 198 12.19 12.32 -2.91
CA ASP A 198 12.94 13.28 -3.73
C ASP A 198 12.79 12.97 -5.22
N ILE A 199 12.93 11.71 -5.63
CA ILE A 199 12.68 11.26 -7.01
C ILE A 199 11.23 11.55 -7.43
N ALA A 200 10.26 11.28 -6.54
CA ALA A 200 8.85 11.54 -6.83
C ALA A 200 8.59 13.03 -7.04
N ARG A 201 9.19 13.92 -6.22
CA ARG A 201 9.08 15.37 -6.36
C ARG A 201 9.59 15.84 -7.73
N GLU A 202 10.78 15.43 -8.13
CA GLU A 202 11.32 15.75 -9.46
C GLU A 202 10.37 15.31 -10.58
N LEU A 203 9.81 14.10 -10.47
CA LEU A 203 8.85 13.60 -11.45
C LEU A 203 7.52 14.37 -11.46
N PHE A 204 7.05 14.87 -10.31
CA PHE A 204 5.87 15.73 -10.25
C PHE A 204 6.14 17.06 -10.99
N GLU A 205 7.31 17.67 -10.78
CA GLU A 205 7.74 18.90 -11.46
C GLU A 205 7.87 18.69 -12.98
N GLU A 206 8.52 17.61 -13.42
CA GLU A 206 8.63 17.26 -14.85
C GLU A 206 7.27 16.98 -15.49
N ALA A 207 6.38 16.29 -14.76
CA ALA A 207 5.04 15.98 -15.21
C ALA A 207 4.21 17.28 -15.36
N GLU A 208 4.32 18.21 -14.41
CA GLU A 208 3.65 19.51 -14.49
C GLU A 208 4.15 20.32 -15.70
N ALA A 209 5.46 20.38 -15.90
CA ALA A 209 6.06 21.04 -17.07
C ALA A 209 5.60 20.41 -18.40
N ALA A 210 5.31 19.10 -18.41
CA ALA A 210 4.73 18.37 -19.54
C ALA A 210 3.18 18.48 -19.63
N GLY A 211 2.55 19.31 -18.78
CA GLY A 211 1.11 19.54 -18.75
C GLY A 211 0.29 18.41 -18.14
N LEU A 212 0.91 17.50 -17.38
CA LEU A 212 0.23 16.49 -16.57
C LEU A 212 -0.15 17.09 -15.20
N LYS A 213 -1.33 16.74 -14.67
CA LYS A 213 -1.79 17.22 -13.36
C LYS A 213 -1.84 16.05 -12.37
N LEU A 214 -0.67 15.69 -11.86
CA LEU A 214 -0.58 14.67 -10.82
C LEU A 214 -1.13 15.22 -9.49
N ARG A 215 -1.79 14.35 -8.71
CA ARG A 215 -2.45 14.74 -7.46
C ARG A 215 -2.43 13.63 -6.39
N ILE A 216 -1.87 12.47 -6.70
CA ILE A 216 -1.80 11.32 -5.80
C ILE A 216 -0.36 10.84 -5.73
N LEU A 217 0.13 10.69 -4.51
CA LEU A 217 1.39 10.00 -4.24
C LEU A 217 1.12 8.83 -3.30
N ASP A 218 1.40 7.62 -3.75
CA ASP A 218 1.33 6.40 -2.94
C ASP A 218 2.76 5.99 -2.55
N ILE A 219 3.09 6.20 -1.29
CA ILE A 219 4.44 5.91 -0.76
C ILE A 219 4.64 4.42 -0.42
N GLY A 220 3.65 3.58 -0.71
CA GLY A 220 3.69 2.16 -0.44
C GLY A 220 3.67 1.79 1.03
N GLY A 221 4.16 0.59 1.30
CA GLY A 221 4.32 0.05 2.64
C GLY A 221 5.78 -0.24 2.97
N GLY A 222 6.00 -1.29 3.75
CA GLY A 222 7.34 -1.75 4.11
C GLY A 222 7.80 -1.31 5.49
N PHE A 223 6.92 -0.65 6.26
CA PHE A 223 7.21 -0.27 7.65
C PHE A 223 7.57 -1.50 8.50
N PRO A 224 8.59 -1.37 9.38
CA PRO A 224 9.09 -2.50 10.12
C PRO A 224 8.16 -2.90 11.27
N ILE A 225 8.10 -4.21 11.51
CA ILE A 225 7.54 -4.76 12.74
C ILE A 225 8.66 -5.09 13.72
N PRO A 226 8.39 -5.06 15.04
CA PRO A 226 9.39 -5.42 16.04
C PRO A 226 9.89 -6.85 15.88
N GLU A 227 11.20 -7.00 15.76
CA GLU A 227 11.90 -8.27 15.78
C GLU A 227 12.99 -8.25 16.88
N PRO A 228 13.36 -9.41 17.50
CA PRO A 228 14.24 -9.43 18.65
C PRO A 228 15.60 -8.76 18.48
N LYS A 229 16.13 -8.75 17.24
CA LYS A 229 17.47 -8.22 16.94
C LYS A 229 17.44 -6.90 16.15
N VAL A 230 16.25 -6.42 15.77
CA VAL A 230 16.10 -5.23 14.93
C VAL A 230 15.70 -4.03 15.78
N LYS A 231 16.54 -2.99 15.77
CA LYS A 231 16.27 -1.72 16.46
C LYS A 231 15.80 -0.69 15.46
N PHE A 232 14.64 -0.08 15.70
CA PHE A 232 14.13 1.06 14.93
C PHE A 232 13.23 1.92 15.82
N ASN A 233 13.01 3.16 15.38
CA ASN A 233 12.07 4.09 16.02
C ASN A 233 11.00 4.48 15.02
N LEU A 234 9.91 3.69 14.95
CA LEU A 234 8.81 3.94 14.02
C LEU A 234 8.22 5.37 14.14
N PRO A 235 7.93 5.92 15.33
CA PRO A 235 7.46 7.30 15.47
C PRO A 235 8.39 8.34 14.85
N GLU A 236 9.69 8.20 15.02
CA GLU A 236 10.67 9.12 14.46
C GLU A 236 10.75 9.01 12.94
N MET A 237 10.81 7.79 12.43
CA MET A 237 10.77 7.50 11.01
C MET A 237 9.53 8.11 10.33
N LEU A 238 8.35 7.92 10.94
CA LEU A 238 7.09 8.47 10.41
C LEU A 238 7.10 10.02 10.42
N ARG A 239 7.68 10.67 11.44
CA ARG A 239 7.82 12.14 11.46
C ARG A 239 8.72 12.64 10.34
N GLN A 240 9.86 11.97 10.10
CA GLN A 240 10.77 12.35 9.03
C GLN A 240 10.11 12.22 7.66
N ILE A 241 9.39 11.13 7.42
CA ILE A 241 8.62 10.93 6.20
C ILE A 241 7.53 12.01 6.04
N ASN A 242 6.76 12.26 7.11
CA ASN A 242 5.69 13.27 7.06
C ASN A 242 6.24 14.67 6.77
N ALA A 243 7.34 15.05 7.40
CA ALA A 243 8.00 16.35 7.17
C ALA A 243 8.52 16.53 5.73
N ARG A 244 8.73 15.43 4.98
CA ARG A 244 9.16 15.50 3.58
C ARG A 244 7.96 15.54 2.62
N LEU A 245 6.76 15.13 3.08
CA LEU A 245 5.52 15.19 2.30
C LEU A 245 4.89 16.60 2.28
N ASP A 246 5.19 17.41 3.32
CA ASP A 246 4.78 18.83 3.44
C ASP A 246 5.67 19.71 2.53
#